data_eb733f06fc6479664c38504bbb6cef00
#
_entry.id   eb733f06fc6479664c38504bbb6cef00
#
_cell.length_a   1.000
_cell.length_b   1.000
_cell.length_c   1.000
_cell.angle_alpha   90.00
_cell.angle_beta   90.00
_cell.angle_gamma   90.00
#
_symmetry.space_group_name_H-M   'P 1'
#
loop_
_entity.id
_entity.type
_entity.pdbx_description
1 polymer ?
#
loop_
_entity_poly.entity_id
_entity_poly.type
_entity_poly.pdbx_seq_one_letter_code
_entity_poly.pdbx_strand_id
1 'polypeptide(L)'
;TNTPRVNEESYIIAQRLSRVTGYEIMPVSSDPAVFAGGFENWFRQEYGRPSILMELSPSNGTDIPHDMQQFDELVWNRCSEVCNVLIDCLFLI
;
A
#
# COMPACT_ATOMS: atom_id res chain seq x y z
N THR A 1 17.33 6.62 -5.59
CA THR A 1 16.54 6.86 -6.80
C THR A 1 15.42 5.84 -6.94
N ASN A 2 14.33 6.27 -7.55
CA ASN A 2 13.17 5.41 -7.78
C ASN A 2 13.43 4.52 -9.00
N THR A 3 14.16 3.44 -8.80
CA THR A 3 14.56 2.54 -9.88
C THR A 3 13.43 1.60 -10.26
N PRO A 4 13.45 1.02 -11.48
CA PRO A 4 12.47 0.01 -11.85
C PRO A 4 12.40 -1.17 -10.87
N ARG A 5 13.54 -1.57 -10.30
CA ARG A 5 13.58 -2.64 -9.30
C ARG A 5 12.77 -2.30 -8.06
N VAL A 6 12.91 -1.07 -7.55
CA VAL A 6 12.17 -0.62 -6.35
C VAL A 6 10.68 -0.58 -6.62
N ASN A 7 10.29 -0.14 -7.81
CA ASN A 7 8.89 -0.12 -8.21
C ASN A 7 8.30 -1.54 -8.32
N GLU A 8 9.06 -2.47 -8.89
CA GLU A 8 8.66 -3.87 -8.97
C GLU A 8 8.49 -4.49 -7.59
N GLU A 9 9.45 -4.28 -6.71
CA GLU A 9 9.39 -4.78 -5.34
C GLU A 9 8.19 -4.23 -4.59
N SER A 10 7.94 -2.93 -4.72
CA SER A 10 6.77 -2.28 -4.11
C SER A 10 5.47 -2.87 -4.65
N TYR A 11 5.41 -3.14 -5.96
CA TYR A 11 4.23 -3.73 -6.57
C TYR A 11 3.97 -5.15 -6.08
N ILE A 12 5.01 -5.96 -5.94
CA ILE A 12 4.89 -7.31 -5.39
C ILE A 12 4.32 -7.27 -3.98
N ILE A 13 4.82 -6.37 -3.13
CA ILE A 13 4.30 -6.19 -1.79
C ILE A 13 2.85 -5.73 -1.82
N ALA A 14 2.52 -4.78 -2.68
CA ALA A 14 1.15 -4.29 -2.86
C ALA A 14 0.20 -5.41 -3.27
N GLN A 15 0.61 -6.29 -4.17
CA GLN A 15 -0.21 -7.43 -4.59
C GLN A 15 -0.50 -8.37 -3.42
N ARG A 16 0.47 -8.62 -2.57
CA ARG A 16 0.28 -9.47 -1.40
C ARG A 16 -0.65 -8.82 -0.38
N LEU A 17 -0.49 -7.53 -0.14
CA LEU A 17 -1.38 -6.79 0.74
C LEU A 17 -2.80 -6.74 0.20
N SER A 18 -2.96 -6.51 -1.09
CA SER A 18 -4.28 -6.50 -1.75
C SER A 18 -4.99 -7.84 -1.58
N ARG A 19 -4.24 -8.94 -1.65
CA ARG A 19 -4.81 -10.28 -1.53
C ARG A 19 -5.44 -10.52 -0.16
N VAL A 20 -4.84 -10.01 0.91
CA VAL A 20 -5.37 -10.21 2.27
C VAL A 20 -6.37 -9.13 2.69
N THR A 21 -6.26 -7.92 2.15
CA THR A 21 -7.16 -6.82 2.52
C THR A 21 -8.38 -6.70 1.61
N GLY A 22 -8.26 -7.16 0.38
CA GLY A 22 -9.26 -6.91 -0.64
C GLY A 22 -9.27 -5.48 -1.16
N TYR A 23 -8.29 -4.65 -0.76
CA TYR A 23 -8.17 -3.28 -1.25
C TYR A 23 -7.56 -3.26 -2.64
N GLU A 24 -8.00 -2.33 -3.46
CA GLU A 24 -7.47 -2.16 -4.81
C GLU A 24 -6.08 -1.56 -4.81
N ILE A 25 -5.27 -1.97 -5.78
CA ILE A 25 -3.97 -1.37 -6.01
C ILE A 25 -4.16 -0.19 -6.96
N MET A 26 -3.76 1.00 -6.51
CA MET A 26 -3.72 2.17 -7.38
C MET A 26 -2.39 2.19 -8.12
N PRO A 27 -2.40 2.22 -9.44
CA PRO A 27 -1.15 2.27 -10.19
C PRO A 27 -0.38 3.55 -9.89
N VAL A 28 0.95 3.43 -9.84
CA VAL A 28 1.81 4.59 -9.71
C VAL A 28 1.72 5.39 -11.01
N SER A 29 1.36 6.65 -10.91
CA SER A 29 1.38 7.53 -12.07
C SER A 29 2.82 7.81 -12.47
N SER A 30 3.06 7.87 -13.77
CA SER A 30 4.35 8.31 -14.31
C SER A 30 4.52 9.83 -14.27
N ASP A 31 3.48 10.57 -13.90
CA ASP A 31 3.54 12.02 -13.82
C ASP A 31 4.13 12.48 -12.50
N PRO A 32 5.37 13.02 -12.48
CA PRO A 32 6.01 13.45 -11.25
C PRO A 32 5.24 14.56 -10.52
N ALA A 33 4.45 15.35 -11.24
CA ALA A 33 3.69 16.45 -10.65
C ALA A 33 2.59 15.92 -9.71
N VAL A 34 2.09 14.72 -9.96
CA VAL A 34 1.03 14.14 -9.14
C VAL A 34 1.55 13.54 -7.84
N PHE A 35 2.76 12.97 -7.86
CA PHE A 35 3.28 12.19 -6.73
C PHE A 35 4.55 12.75 -6.09
N ALA A 36 5.06 13.88 -6.60
CA ALA A 36 6.34 14.44 -6.13
C ALA A 36 6.34 14.74 -4.62
N GLY A 37 5.17 15.08 -4.06
CA GLY A 37 5.06 15.42 -2.64
C GLY A 37 4.69 14.26 -1.73
N GLY A 38 4.47 13.05 -2.27
CA GLY A 38 4.10 11.90 -1.46
C GLY A 38 5.27 11.32 -0.68
N PHE A 39 5.04 10.99 0.59
CA PHE A 39 6.07 10.40 1.43
C PHE A 39 6.63 9.10 0.84
N GLU A 40 5.75 8.23 0.35
CA GLU A 40 6.14 6.92 -0.19
C GLU A 40 7.03 7.07 -1.42
N ASN A 41 6.74 8.05 -2.26
CA ASN A 41 7.56 8.31 -3.44
C ASN A 41 8.92 8.91 -3.05
N TRP A 42 8.91 9.86 -2.13
CA TRP A 42 10.13 10.44 -1.58
C TRP A 42 11.02 9.37 -0.94
N PHE A 43 10.42 8.50 -0.15
CA PHE A 43 11.15 7.42 0.53
C PHE A 43 11.82 6.48 -0.47
N ARG A 44 11.11 6.09 -1.52
CA ARG A 44 11.68 5.23 -2.57
C ARG A 44 12.85 5.90 -3.27
N GLN A 45 12.73 7.19 -3.54
CA GLN A 45 13.79 7.95 -4.22
C GLN A 45 15.02 8.13 -3.36
N GLU A 46 14.83 8.46 -2.08
CA GLU A 46 15.95 8.75 -1.18
C GLU A 46 16.69 7.50 -0.74
N TYR A 47 15.97 6.45 -0.45
CA TYR A 47 16.55 5.25 0.17
C TYR A 47 16.67 4.06 -0.78
N GLY A 48 16.07 4.11 -1.95
CA GLY A 48 16.08 2.98 -2.88
C GLY A 48 15.43 1.74 -2.30
N ARG A 49 14.42 1.91 -1.45
CA ARG A 49 13.72 0.82 -0.77
C ARG A 49 12.24 0.85 -1.10
N PRO A 50 11.55 -0.30 -1.07
CA PRO A 50 10.11 -0.33 -1.29
C PRO A 50 9.37 0.48 -0.24
N SER A 51 8.31 1.14 -0.68
CA SER A 51 7.41 1.87 0.20
C SER A 51 6.02 1.91 -0.42
N ILE A 52 5.01 1.79 0.40
CA ILE A 52 3.62 1.70 -0.02
C ILE A 52 2.78 2.61 0.85
N LEU A 53 1.92 3.39 0.22
CA LEU A 53 0.85 4.11 0.91
C LEU A 53 -0.38 3.22 0.96
N MET A 54 -0.92 3.03 2.14
CA MET A 54 -2.10 2.20 2.34
C MET A 54 -3.22 3.04 2.93
N GLU A 55 -4.31 3.17 2.21
CA GLU A 55 -5.50 3.84 2.70
C GLU A 55 -6.44 2.80 3.31
N LEU A 56 -6.84 3.03 4.56
CA LEU A 56 -7.51 2.03 5.38
C LEU A 56 -9.02 2.01 5.15
N SER A 57 -9.43 1.79 3.92
CA SER A 57 -10.82 1.59 3.55
C SER A 57 -10.88 1.17 2.09
N PRO A 58 -11.91 0.45 1.65
CA PRO A 58 -12.11 0.22 0.22
C PRO A 58 -12.20 1.55 -0.52
N SER A 59 -11.51 1.64 -1.67
CA SER A 59 -11.25 2.92 -2.32
C SER A 59 -12.38 3.51 -3.15
N ASN A 60 -13.36 2.75 -3.51
CA ASN A 60 -14.37 3.11 -4.52
C ASN A 60 -15.40 4.15 -4.04
N GLY A 61 -14.95 5.21 -3.42
CA GLY A 61 -15.83 6.26 -2.91
C GLY A 61 -16.41 5.95 -1.54
N THR A 62 -15.93 4.89 -0.90
CA THR A 62 -16.37 4.54 0.44
C THR A 62 -15.79 5.52 1.44
N ASP A 63 -16.64 6.09 2.26
CA ASP A 63 -16.24 6.99 3.32
C ASP A 63 -15.49 6.25 4.42
N ILE A 64 -14.78 7.02 5.23
CA ILE A 64 -14.16 6.51 6.45
C ILE A 64 -15.24 5.89 7.33
N PRO A 65 -14.99 4.70 7.92
CA PRO A 65 -15.98 4.07 8.77
C PRO A 65 -16.45 4.97 9.92
N HIS A 66 -17.76 5.00 10.13
CA HIS A 66 -18.39 5.86 11.13
C HIS A 66 -18.74 5.13 12.43
N ASP A 67 -18.74 3.81 12.43
CA ASP A 67 -19.08 3.00 13.60
C ASP A 67 -18.16 1.78 13.71
N MET A 68 -18.25 1.09 14.85
CA MET A 68 -17.39 -0.06 15.13
C MET A 68 -17.63 -1.23 14.17
N GLN A 69 -18.85 -1.44 13.73
CA GLN A 69 -19.15 -2.51 12.80
C GLN A 69 -18.48 -2.26 11.45
N GLN A 70 -18.58 -1.06 10.93
CA GLN A 70 -17.91 -0.68 9.68
C GLN A 70 -16.39 -0.76 9.82
N PHE A 71 -15.86 -0.33 10.94
CA PHE A 71 -14.42 -0.44 11.20
C PHE A 71 -13.98 -1.88 11.20
N ASP A 72 -14.69 -2.76 11.89
CA ASP A 72 -14.34 -4.17 11.94
C ASP A 72 -14.39 -4.83 10.55
N GLU A 73 -15.45 -4.57 9.80
CA GLU A 73 -15.65 -5.20 8.49
C GLU A 73 -14.73 -4.66 7.42
N LEU A 74 -14.50 -3.34 7.40
CA LEU A 74 -13.78 -2.67 6.30
C LEU A 74 -12.30 -2.48 6.60
N VAL A 75 -11.92 -2.42 7.86
CA VAL A 75 -10.54 -2.11 8.25
C VAL A 75 -9.93 -3.26 9.04
N TRP A 76 -10.40 -3.53 10.24
CA TRP A 76 -9.72 -4.47 11.13
C TRP A 76 -9.67 -5.89 10.59
N ASN A 77 -10.81 -6.43 10.15
CA ASN A 77 -10.86 -7.80 9.62
C ASN A 77 -10.04 -7.96 8.34
N ARG A 78 -9.88 -6.88 7.58
CA ARG A 78 -9.08 -6.90 6.35
C ARG A 78 -7.60 -6.66 6.60
N CYS A 79 -7.26 -5.84 7.58
CA CYS A 79 -5.90 -5.36 7.78
C CYS A 79 -5.17 -6.05 8.93
N SER A 80 -5.82 -6.89 9.72
CA SER A 80 -5.21 -7.53 10.88
C SER A 80 -3.98 -8.38 10.53
N GLU A 81 -3.88 -8.89 9.30
CA GLU A 81 -2.74 -9.71 8.85
C GLU A 81 -1.67 -8.92 8.10
N VAL A 82 -1.84 -7.61 7.95
CA VAL A 82 -0.91 -6.79 7.15
C VAL A 82 0.53 -6.89 7.68
N CYS A 83 0.72 -6.81 8.99
CA CYS A 83 2.07 -6.90 9.56
C CYS A 83 2.71 -8.24 9.28
N ASN A 84 1.96 -9.34 9.36
CA ASN A 84 2.47 -10.67 9.05
C ASN A 84 2.87 -10.78 7.58
N VAL A 85 2.05 -10.22 6.68
CA VAL A 85 2.38 -10.21 5.25
C VAL A 85 3.65 -9.42 4.99
N LEU A 86 3.82 -8.26 5.64
CA LEU A 86 5.02 -7.45 5.48
C LEU A 86 6.28 -8.17 5.99
N ILE A 87 6.17 -8.88 7.11
CA ILE A 87 7.28 -9.69 7.62
C ILE A 87 7.66 -10.76 6.61
N ASP A 88 6.69 -11.46 6.04
CA ASP A 88 6.94 -12.47 5.02
C ASP A 88 7.63 -11.88 3.79
N CYS A 89 7.28 -10.66 3.41
CA CYS A 89 7.89 -9.98 2.28
C CYS A 89 9.40 -9.71 2.47
N LEU A 90 9.89 -9.66 3.70
CA LEU A 90 11.32 -9.48 3.96
C LEU A 90 12.16 -10.63 3.38
N PHE A 91 11.57 -11.80 3.20
CA PHE A 91 12.26 -12.97 2.68
C PHE A 91 12.12 -13.12 1.16
N LEU A 92 11.37 -12.24 0.53
CA LEU A 92 11.10 -12.29 -0.91
C LEU A 92 11.90 -11.27 -1.70
N ILE A 93 12.40 -10.27 -1.00
CA ILE A 93 13.08 -9.14 -1.63
C ILE A 93 14.56 -9.08 -1.11
#